data_7445f819d4b9f933bf8ec0017f994e16
#
_entry.id   7445f819d4b9f933bf8ec0017f994e16
#
_cell.length_a   1.000
_cell.length_b   1.000
_cell.length_c   1.000
_cell.angle_alpha   90.00
_cell.angle_beta   90.00
_cell.angle_gamma   90.00
#
_symmetry.space_group_name_H-M   'P 1'
#
loop_
_entity.id
_entity.type
_entity.pdbx_description
1 polymer ?
#
loop_
_entity_poly.entity_id
_entity_poly.type
_entity_poly.pdbx_seq_one_letter_code
_entity_poly.pdbx_strand_id
1 'polypeptide(L)'
;MDDILVEAAVESLAAALAAAEGGARRIDLCADLAHGGITPDIELLRDSVSRLPIPVFVLVRPRAGDFVYADAEHRTMLEQIRQAKGAGARGIVTGALTAQRDIDQNRTAELIAAARPLPVTFHRAFDECPDLSRALEILIQLGIARVLTSGGARTAADGVDQIGRLVKQAQGRIEIMPGGGIDAGNARQIVQTGVREIHFSVRHAEKVRKVLAS
;
A
#
# COMPACT_ATOMS: atom_id res chain seq x y z
N MET A 1 16.51 13.62 -0.05
CA MET A 1 15.85 12.30 -0.15
C MET A 1 15.66 11.85 -1.62
N ASP A 2 16.61 12.14 -2.48
CA ASP A 2 16.47 12.00 -3.94
C ASP A 2 16.20 10.56 -4.44
N ASP A 3 16.63 9.56 -3.68
CA ASP A 3 16.47 8.14 -4.05
C ASP A 3 15.23 7.46 -3.45
N ILE A 4 14.47 8.16 -2.61
CA ILE A 4 13.28 7.58 -1.96
C ILE A 4 12.08 7.69 -2.89
N LEU A 5 11.42 6.56 -3.15
CA LEU A 5 10.16 6.54 -3.86
C LEU A 5 9.02 6.96 -2.92
N VAL A 6 8.34 8.04 -3.27
CA VAL A 6 7.11 8.46 -2.59
C VAL A 6 5.90 7.86 -3.32
N GLU A 7 5.12 7.05 -2.61
CA GLU A 7 3.79 6.62 -3.00
C GLU A 7 2.74 7.50 -2.31
N ALA A 8 1.84 8.08 -3.08
CA ALA A 8 0.79 8.94 -2.58
C ALA A 8 -0.57 8.24 -2.60
N ALA A 9 -1.19 8.06 -1.43
CA ALA A 9 -2.58 7.62 -1.33
C ALA A 9 -3.53 8.79 -1.60
N VAL A 10 -4.45 8.62 -2.54
CA VAL A 10 -5.35 9.68 -3.03
C VAL A 10 -6.75 9.14 -3.34
N GLU A 11 -7.76 10.03 -3.24
CA GLU A 11 -9.18 9.70 -3.46
C GLU A 11 -9.78 10.40 -4.69
N SER A 12 -8.99 11.17 -5.41
CA SER A 12 -9.48 11.91 -6.58
C SER A 12 -8.38 12.12 -7.61
N LEU A 13 -8.79 12.30 -8.86
CA LEU A 13 -7.88 12.64 -9.94
C LEU A 13 -7.13 13.96 -9.68
N ALA A 14 -7.79 14.95 -9.12
CA ALA A 14 -7.14 16.23 -8.79
C ALA A 14 -6.02 16.05 -7.75
N ALA A 15 -6.26 15.25 -6.71
CA ALA A 15 -5.23 14.94 -5.71
C ALA A 15 -4.09 14.08 -6.33
N ALA A 16 -4.41 13.16 -7.24
CA ALA A 16 -3.42 12.34 -7.94
C ALA A 16 -2.49 13.19 -8.83
N LEU A 17 -3.05 14.11 -9.61
CA LEU A 17 -2.27 15.06 -10.41
C LEU A 17 -1.40 15.96 -9.54
N ALA A 18 -1.96 16.50 -8.44
CA ALA A 18 -1.21 17.32 -7.50
C ALA A 18 -0.07 16.52 -6.82
N ALA A 19 -0.30 15.26 -6.48
CA ALA A 19 0.74 14.39 -5.92
C ALA A 19 1.88 14.15 -6.92
N ALA A 20 1.57 13.85 -8.17
CA ALA A 20 2.56 13.67 -9.23
C ALA A 20 3.37 14.96 -9.48
N GLU A 21 2.70 16.12 -9.55
CA GLU A 21 3.34 17.44 -9.66
C GLU A 21 4.25 17.74 -8.46
N GLY A 22 3.84 17.26 -7.26
CA GLY A 22 4.61 17.40 -6.04
C GLY A 22 5.87 16.53 -5.96
N GLY A 23 6.05 15.57 -6.90
CA GLY A 23 7.20 14.67 -6.94
C GLY A 23 6.90 13.24 -6.47
N ALA A 24 5.63 12.87 -6.25
CA ALA A 24 5.28 11.46 -6.06
C ALA A 24 5.62 10.65 -7.32
N ARG A 25 6.13 9.44 -7.13
CA ARG A 25 6.52 8.55 -8.23
C ARG A 25 5.60 7.35 -8.39
N ARG A 26 4.60 7.20 -7.52
CA ARG A 26 3.53 6.21 -7.59
C ARG A 26 2.29 6.72 -6.89
N ILE A 27 1.13 6.35 -7.41
CA ILE A 27 -0.16 6.61 -6.79
C ILE A 27 -0.72 5.30 -6.23
N ASP A 28 -1.26 5.33 -5.02
CA ASP A 28 -2.20 4.35 -4.49
C ASP A 28 -3.59 4.97 -4.52
N LEU A 29 -4.40 4.58 -5.50
CA LEU A 29 -5.73 5.10 -5.71
C LEU A 29 -6.74 4.33 -4.86
N CYS A 30 -7.51 5.06 -4.06
CA CYS A 30 -8.52 4.51 -3.17
C CYS A 30 -9.74 5.43 -3.07
N ALA A 31 -10.72 5.02 -2.29
CA ALA A 31 -11.82 5.87 -1.82
C ALA A 31 -11.88 5.77 -0.30
N ASP A 32 -12.55 6.71 0.37
CA ASP A 32 -12.82 6.70 1.82
C ASP A 32 -11.57 6.51 2.71
N LEU A 33 -10.53 7.31 2.47
CA LEU A 33 -9.30 7.32 3.28
C LEU A 33 -9.57 7.62 4.76
N ALA A 34 -10.65 8.30 5.08
CA ALA A 34 -11.03 8.60 6.46
C ALA A 34 -11.29 7.31 7.27
N HIS A 35 -11.76 6.24 6.62
CA HIS A 35 -12.00 4.94 7.21
C HIS A 35 -10.96 3.87 6.77
N GLY A 36 -9.78 4.32 6.36
CA GLY A 36 -8.65 3.47 6.01
C GLY A 36 -8.61 3.01 4.55
N GLY A 37 -9.48 3.57 3.70
CA GLY A 37 -9.51 3.30 2.27
C GLY A 37 -10.32 2.05 1.90
N ILE A 38 -11.05 2.16 0.79
CA ILE A 38 -11.74 1.05 0.10
C ILE A 38 -11.45 1.13 -1.40
N THR A 39 -11.88 0.13 -2.16
CA THR A 39 -11.74 0.10 -3.62
C THR A 39 -12.40 1.34 -4.24
N PRO A 40 -11.70 2.10 -5.09
CA PRO A 40 -12.26 3.27 -5.77
C PRO A 40 -13.19 2.87 -6.91
N ASP A 41 -13.98 3.82 -7.38
CA ASP A 41 -14.76 3.66 -8.60
C ASP A 41 -13.87 3.38 -9.81
N ILE A 42 -14.33 2.52 -10.72
CA ILE A 42 -13.55 2.08 -11.89
C ILE A 42 -13.31 3.23 -12.89
N GLU A 43 -14.24 4.18 -12.99
CA GLU A 43 -14.07 5.33 -13.89
C GLU A 43 -12.98 6.27 -13.35
N LEU A 44 -12.91 6.47 -12.03
CA LEU A 44 -11.82 7.23 -11.41
C LEU A 44 -10.45 6.55 -11.70
N LEU A 45 -10.39 5.22 -11.67
CA LEU A 45 -9.16 4.51 -12.03
C LEU A 45 -8.80 4.71 -13.50
N ARG A 46 -9.76 4.57 -14.43
CA ARG A 46 -9.52 4.80 -15.87
C ARG A 46 -9.02 6.20 -16.17
N ASP A 47 -9.67 7.21 -15.58
CA ASP A 47 -9.28 8.61 -15.71
C ASP A 47 -7.86 8.84 -15.17
N SER A 48 -7.56 8.28 -14.01
CA SER A 48 -6.24 8.41 -13.38
C SER A 48 -5.15 7.75 -14.23
N VAL A 49 -5.37 6.54 -14.72
CA VAL A 49 -4.40 5.82 -15.57
C VAL A 49 -4.15 6.56 -16.88
N SER A 50 -5.19 7.15 -17.49
CA SER A 50 -5.07 7.85 -18.78
C SER A 50 -4.33 9.19 -18.68
N ARG A 51 -4.36 9.83 -17.51
CA ARG A 51 -3.88 11.23 -17.35
C ARG A 51 -2.60 11.36 -16.53
N LEU A 52 -2.22 10.35 -15.76
CA LEU A 52 -1.03 10.40 -14.92
C LEU A 52 0.20 9.88 -15.67
N PRO A 53 1.35 10.58 -15.57
CA PRO A 53 2.61 10.14 -16.16
C PRO A 53 3.33 9.10 -15.30
N ILE A 54 2.79 8.78 -14.10
CA ILE A 54 3.37 7.86 -13.14
C ILE A 54 2.46 6.65 -12.89
N PRO A 55 2.99 5.51 -12.42
CA PRO A 55 2.20 4.30 -12.19
C PRO A 55 1.07 4.52 -11.18
N VAL A 56 -0.12 4.01 -11.53
CA VAL A 56 -1.29 3.96 -10.64
C VAL A 56 -1.45 2.54 -10.11
N PHE A 57 -1.28 2.39 -8.81
CA PHE A 57 -1.70 1.21 -8.05
C PHE A 57 -3.11 1.47 -7.53
N VAL A 58 -3.87 0.42 -7.27
CA VAL A 58 -5.25 0.54 -6.82
C VAL A 58 -5.51 -0.32 -5.60
N LEU A 59 -6.15 0.27 -4.60
CA LEU A 59 -6.59 -0.46 -3.42
C LEU A 59 -7.77 -1.36 -3.78
N VAL A 60 -7.65 -2.65 -3.49
CA VAL A 60 -8.72 -3.64 -3.58
C VAL A 60 -9.08 -4.07 -2.16
N ARG A 61 -10.10 -3.44 -1.62
CA ARG A 61 -10.68 -3.64 -0.29
C ARG A 61 -12.17 -3.34 -0.36
N PRO A 62 -13.05 -4.36 -0.30
CA PRO A 62 -14.47 -4.19 -0.64
C PRO A 62 -15.26 -3.37 0.39
N ARG A 63 -14.78 -3.28 1.62
CA ARG A 63 -15.38 -2.53 2.73
C ARG A 63 -14.36 -2.05 3.74
N ALA A 64 -14.73 -1.07 4.54
CA ALA A 64 -14.02 -0.70 5.77
C ALA A 64 -14.18 -1.77 6.87
N GLY A 65 -13.48 -1.61 7.99
CA GLY A 65 -13.47 -2.55 9.12
C GLY A 65 -12.30 -3.53 9.03
N ASP A 66 -12.51 -4.75 9.51
CA ASP A 66 -11.48 -5.80 9.55
C ASP A 66 -11.07 -6.31 8.15
N PHE A 67 -10.12 -7.22 8.14
CA PHE A 67 -9.57 -7.82 6.92
C PHE A 67 -9.90 -9.32 6.80
N VAL A 68 -10.90 -9.77 7.57
CA VAL A 68 -11.43 -11.14 7.52
C VAL A 68 -12.66 -11.16 6.62
N TYR A 69 -12.51 -11.62 5.41
CA TYR A 69 -13.56 -11.52 4.39
C TYR A 69 -14.40 -12.78 4.31
N ALA A 70 -15.70 -12.62 4.04
CA ALA A 70 -16.56 -13.73 3.63
C ALA A 70 -16.25 -14.15 2.17
N ASP A 71 -16.71 -15.35 1.77
CA ASP A 71 -16.46 -15.83 0.39
C ASP A 71 -17.05 -14.93 -0.69
N ALA A 72 -18.18 -14.27 -0.42
CA ALA A 72 -18.76 -13.31 -1.35
C ALA A 72 -17.88 -12.07 -1.53
N GLU A 73 -17.31 -11.55 -0.43
CA GLU A 73 -16.40 -10.41 -0.45
C GLU A 73 -15.09 -10.76 -1.16
N HIS A 74 -14.56 -11.96 -0.90
CA HIS A 74 -13.35 -12.44 -1.60
C HIS A 74 -13.58 -12.57 -3.10
N ARG A 75 -14.74 -13.10 -3.55
CA ARG A 75 -15.10 -13.11 -4.98
C ARG A 75 -15.18 -11.71 -5.56
N THR A 76 -15.74 -10.75 -4.82
CA THR A 76 -15.75 -9.33 -5.23
C THR A 76 -14.32 -8.79 -5.40
N MET A 77 -13.41 -9.09 -4.48
CA MET A 77 -12.01 -8.66 -4.59
C MET A 77 -11.32 -9.22 -5.84
N LEU A 78 -11.55 -10.50 -6.15
CA LEU A 78 -11.01 -11.13 -7.35
C LEU A 78 -11.53 -10.45 -8.63
N GLU A 79 -12.81 -10.08 -8.66
CA GLU A 79 -13.41 -9.38 -9.79
C GLU A 79 -12.87 -7.95 -9.90
N GLN A 80 -12.77 -7.22 -8.79
CA GLN A 80 -12.17 -5.88 -8.76
C GLN A 80 -10.72 -5.88 -9.26
N ILE A 81 -9.91 -6.91 -8.94
CA ILE A 81 -8.56 -7.07 -9.48
C ILE A 81 -8.59 -7.22 -11.00
N ARG A 82 -9.50 -8.04 -11.55
CA ARG A 82 -9.62 -8.21 -13.02
C ARG A 82 -10.00 -6.90 -13.70
N GLN A 83 -10.97 -6.18 -13.14
CA GLN A 83 -11.39 -4.86 -13.64
C GLN A 83 -10.24 -3.83 -13.58
N ALA A 84 -9.51 -3.79 -12.48
CA ALA A 84 -8.36 -2.90 -12.31
C ALA A 84 -7.27 -3.17 -13.36
N LYS A 85 -6.97 -4.45 -13.62
CA LYS A 85 -6.04 -4.84 -14.70
C LYS A 85 -6.53 -4.38 -16.06
N GLY A 86 -7.81 -4.61 -16.37
CA GLY A 86 -8.44 -4.18 -17.63
C GLY A 86 -8.45 -2.66 -17.79
N ALA A 87 -8.50 -1.92 -16.70
CA ALA A 87 -8.42 -0.46 -16.69
C ALA A 87 -6.98 0.09 -16.78
N GLY A 88 -5.96 -0.77 -16.78
CA GLY A 88 -4.56 -0.37 -16.95
C GLY A 88 -3.81 -0.06 -15.66
N ALA A 89 -4.32 -0.47 -14.49
CA ALA A 89 -3.56 -0.39 -13.24
C ALA A 89 -2.17 -1.03 -13.38
N ARG A 90 -1.19 -0.48 -12.67
CA ARG A 90 0.20 -0.95 -12.68
C ARG A 90 0.58 -1.76 -11.44
N GLY A 91 -0.33 -1.93 -10.50
CA GLY A 91 -0.19 -2.76 -9.32
C GLY A 91 -1.48 -2.81 -8.52
N ILE A 92 -1.54 -3.77 -7.62
CA ILE A 92 -2.69 -4.01 -6.73
C ILE A 92 -2.24 -3.84 -5.28
N VAL A 93 -3.03 -3.13 -4.50
CA VAL A 93 -2.86 -3.01 -3.04
C VAL A 93 -4.00 -3.77 -2.39
N THR A 94 -3.71 -4.82 -1.63
CA THR A 94 -4.73 -5.68 -1.03
C THR A 94 -4.17 -6.47 0.16
N GLY A 95 -4.99 -7.27 0.84
CA GLY A 95 -4.57 -8.16 1.90
C GLY A 95 -5.77 -8.82 2.56
N ALA A 96 -5.60 -10.04 3.04
CA ALA A 96 -6.62 -10.80 3.75
C ALA A 96 -6.02 -11.49 4.97
N LEU A 97 -6.79 -11.51 6.06
CA LEU A 97 -6.42 -12.17 7.31
C LEU A 97 -7.42 -13.27 7.66
N THR A 98 -6.96 -14.22 8.44
CA THR A 98 -7.82 -15.20 9.13
C THR A 98 -8.50 -14.57 10.35
N ALA A 99 -9.48 -15.25 10.94
CA ALA A 99 -10.11 -14.84 12.20
C ALA A 99 -9.10 -14.70 13.37
N GLN A 100 -7.96 -15.38 13.30
CA GLN A 100 -6.85 -15.28 14.25
C GLN A 100 -5.89 -14.13 13.94
N ARG A 101 -6.20 -13.32 12.91
CA ARG A 101 -5.37 -12.23 12.39
C ARG A 101 -4.03 -12.67 11.79
N ASP A 102 -3.86 -13.94 11.48
CA ASP A 102 -2.74 -14.41 10.66
C ASP A 102 -3.00 -14.10 9.17
N ILE A 103 -1.94 -14.06 8.36
CA ILE A 103 -2.09 -13.96 6.90
C ILE A 103 -2.95 -15.11 6.39
N ASP A 104 -4.06 -14.83 5.73
CA ASP A 104 -4.83 -15.85 4.99
C ASP A 104 -4.07 -16.22 3.72
N GLN A 105 -3.23 -17.25 3.83
CA GLN A 105 -2.32 -17.66 2.76
C GLN A 105 -3.07 -18.10 1.51
N ASN A 106 -4.20 -18.81 1.65
CA ASN A 106 -4.97 -19.32 0.52
C ASN A 106 -5.59 -18.16 -0.27
N ARG A 107 -6.31 -17.27 0.42
CA ARG A 107 -6.93 -16.11 -0.22
C ARG A 107 -5.88 -15.15 -0.79
N THR A 108 -4.79 -14.92 -0.07
CA THR A 108 -3.70 -14.07 -0.55
C THR A 108 -3.06 -14.65 -1.82
N ALA A 109 -2.86 -15.97 -1.90
CA ALA A 109 -2.34 -16.63 -3.10
C ALA A 109 -3.30 -16.47 -4.30
N GLU A 110 -4.62 -16.60 -4.08
CA GLU A 110 -5.63 -16.36 -5.12
C GLU A 110 -5.66 -14.92 -5.62
N LEU A 111 -5.54 -13.94 -4.70
CA LEU A 111 -5.46 -12.51 -5.06
C LEU A 111 -4.19 -12.22 -5.89
N ILE A 112 -3.03 -12.79 -5.51
CA ILE A 112 -1.80 -12.69 -6.27
C ILE A 112 -1.95 -13.32 -7.66
N ALA A 113 -2.55 -14.50 -7.76
CA ALA A 113 -2.78 -15.18 -9.03
C ALA A 113 -3.67 -14.35 -9.96
N ALA A 114 -4.75 -13.74 -9.43
CA ALA A 114 -5.63 -12.84 -10.19
C ALA A 114 -4.90 -11.57 -10.65
N ALA A 115 -4.00 -11.03 -9.82
CA ALA A 115 -3.24 -9.82 -10.12
C ALA A 115 -2.17 -10.01 -11.20
N ARG A 116 -1.61 -11.21 -11.36
CA ARG A 116 -0.50 -11.45 -12.32
C ARG A 116 -0.77 -10.88 -13.70
N PRO A 117 0.23 -10.24 -14.36
CA PRO A 117 1.62 -10.08 -13.94
C PRO A 117 1.89 -8.85 -13.06
N LEU A 118 0.85 -8.16 -12.58
CA LEU A 118 1.03 -6.94 -11.76
C LEU A 118 1.63 -7.27 -10.39
N PRO A 119 2.52 -6.41 -9.86
CA PRO A 119 3.01 -6.52 -8.49
C PRO A 119 1.87 -6.29 -7.50
N VAL A 120 1.94 -7.01 -6.37
CA VAL A 120 0.99 -6.87 -5.26
C VAL A 120 1.69 -6.26 -4.06
N THR A 121 1.07 -5.23 -3.48
CA THR A 121 1.39 -4.68 -2.16
C THR A 121 0.43 -5.27 -1.14
N PHE A 122 0.94 -5.87 -0.07
CA PHE A 122 0.12 -6.24 1.08
C PHE A 122 -0.03 -5.01 1.97
N HIS A 123 -1.27 -4.57 2.17
CA HIS A 123 -1.58 -3.34 2.88
C HIS A 123 -1.48 -3.49 4.41
N ARG A 124 -1.90 -2.46 5.15
CA ARG A 124 -1.79 -2.37 6.62
C ARG A 124 -2.57 -3.43 7.41
N ALA A 125 -3.27 -4.36 6.78
CA ALA A 125 -3.70 -5.60 7.45
C ALA A 125 -2.50 -6.33 8.09
N PHE A 126 -1.30 -6.18 7.53
CA PHE A 126 -0.07 -6.68 8.11
C PHE A 126 0.17 -6.21 9.55
N ASP A 127 -0.18 -4.94 9.86
CA ASP A 127 0.00 -4.35 11.19
C ASP A 127 -0.92 -4.98 12.27
N GLU A 128 -1.96 -5.72 11.86
CA GLU A 128 -2.85 -6.44 12.77
C GLU A 128 -2.37 -7.86 13.11
N CYS A 129 -1.34 -8.36 12.40
CA CYS A 129 -0.80 -9.69 12.68
C CYS A 129 -0.13 -9.74 14.05
N PRO A 130 -0.35 -10.81 14.84
CA PRO A 130 0.24 -10.94 16.18
C PRO A 130 1.76 -11.12 16.14
N ASP A 131 2.30 -11.66 15.05
CA ASP A 131 3.73 -11.87 14.82
C ASP A 131 4.12 -11.34 13.42
N LEU A 132 4.62 -10.11 13.38
CA LEU A 132 5.01 -9.45 12.12
C LEU A 132 6.22 -10.14 11.46
N SER A 133 7.12 -10.73 12.24
CA SER A 133 8.29 -11.43 11.69
C SER A 133 7.86 -12.68 10.92
N ARG A 134 6.97 -13.48 11.50
CA ARG A 134 6.38 -14.66 10.85
C ARG A 134 5.52 -14.26 9.64
N ALA A 135 4.69 -13.22 9.79
CA ALA A 135 3.85 -12.71 8.71
C ALA A 135 4.70 -12.26 7.50
N LEU A 136 5.85 -11.60 7.74
CA LEU A 136 6.77 -11.18 6.70
C LEU A 136 7.32 -12.37 5.90
N GLU A 137 7.75 -13.45 6.56
CA GLU A 137 8.27 -14.65 5.87
C GLU A 137 7.18 -15.32 5.02
N ILE A 138 5.93 -15.36 5.51
CA ILE A 138 4.80 -15.88 4.75
C ILE A 138 4.60 -15.05 3.47
N LEU A 139 4.61 -13.73 3.55
CA LEU A 139 4.42 -12.85 2.40
C LEU A 139 5.57 -12.96 1.38
N ILE A 140 6.81 -13.14 1.87
CA ILE A 140 7.98 -13.42 1.02
C ILE A 140 7.77 -14.72 0.24
N GLN A 141 7.36 -15.80 0.92
CA GLN A 141 7.10 -17.11 0.29
C GLN A 141 5.97 -17.06 -0.74
N LEU A 142 4.94 -16.24 -0.50
CA LEU A 142 3.83 -16.03 -1.45
C LEU A 142 4.23 -15.16 -2.64
N GLY A 143 5.39 -14.50 -2.62
CA GLY A 143 5.84 -13.64 -3.71
C GLY A 143 5.20 -12.26 -3.73
N ILE A 144 4.80 -11.73 -2.59
CA ILE A 144 4.37 -10.34 -2.43
C ILE A 144 5.55 -9.40 -2.74
N ALA A 145 5.30 -8.36 -3.54
CA ALA A 145 6.36 -7.44 -3.95
C ALA A 145 6.73 -6.44 -2.84
N ARG A 146 5.76 -6.01 -2.04
CA ARG A 146 5.97 -5.06 -0.93
C ARG A 146 4.94 -5.19 0.18
N VAL A 147 5.31 -4.74 1.37
CA VAL A 147 4.44 -4.62 2.53
C VAL A 147 4.32 -3.16 2.93
N LEU A 148 3.10 -2.65 3.00
CA LEU A 148 2.78 -1.35 3.59
C LEU A 148 2.54 -1.55 5.08
N THR A 149 3.33 -0.89 5.93
CA THR A 149 3.29 -1.12 7.37
C THR A 149 3.63 0.14 8.18
N SER A 150 3.09 0.23 9.38
CA SER A 150 3.55 1.14 10.43
C SER A 150 4.41 0.44 11.49
N GLY A 151 4.87 -0.78 11.23
CA GLY A 151 5.58 -1.60 12.21
C GLY A 151 4.69 -2.16 13.31
N GLY A 152 3.38 -2.34 13.04
CA GLY A 152 2.39 -2.79 14.03
C GLY A 152 1.98 -1.70 15.04
N ALA A 153 2.46 -0.47 14.87
CA ALA A 153 2.13 0.66 15.73
C ALA A 153 1.02 1.54 15.10
N ARG A 154 0.54 2.53 15.85
CA ARG A 154 -0.44 3.48 15.34
C ARG A 154 0.10 4.31 14.17
N THR A 155 1.34 4.78 14.28
CA THR A 155 2.04 5.53 13.23
C THR A 155 3.38 4.89 12.88
N ALA A 156 3.91 5.19 11.68
CA ALA A 156 5.23 4.72 11.27
C ALA A 156 6.36 5.27 12.15
N ALA A 157 6.19 6.47 12.71
CA ALA A 157 7.14 7.05 13.66
C ALA A 157 7.18 6.27 14.99
N ASP A 158 6.02 5.86 15.50
CA ASP A 158 5.93 5.03 16.72
C ASP A 158 6.52 3.63 16.49
N GLY A 159 6.43 3.09 15.27
CA GLY A 159 6.91 1.76 14.90
C GLY A 159 8.29 1.73 14.25
N VAL A 160 9.06 2.82 14.28
CA VAL A 160 10.30 2.95 13.52
C VAL A 160 11.33 1.85 13.82
N ASP A 161 11.45 1.44 15.07
CA ASP A 161 12.36 0.35 15.46
C ASP A 161 11.95 -1.00 14.88
N GLN A 162 10.65 -1.28 14.86
CA GLN A 162 10.13 -2.50 14.26
C GLN A 162 10.27 -2.48 12.74
N ILE A 163 10.03 -1.33 12.08
CA ILE A 163 10.29 -1.14 10.66
C ILE A 163 11.75 -1.46 10.35
N GLY A 164 12.70 -0.93 11.15
CA GLY A 164 14.13 -1.26 10.98
C GLY A 164 14.46 -2.75 11.15
N ARG A 165 13.78 -3.46 12.06
CA ARG A 165 13.90 -4.93 12.19
C ARG A 165 13.37 -5.65 10.96
N LEU A 166 12.20 -5.26 10.46
CA LEU A 166 11.59 -5.85 9.25
C LEU A 166 12.46 -5.62 8.01
N VAL A 167 13.06 -4.43 7.84
CA VAL A 167 14.00 -4.15 6.74
C VAL A 167 15.20 -5.08 6.79
N LYS A 168 15.81 -5.26 7.98
CA LYS A 168 16.93 -6.19 8.16
C LYS A 168 16.53 -7.63 7.87
N GLN A 169 15.36 -8.07 8.31
CA GLN A 169 14.85 -9.42 8.06
C GLN A 169 14.51 -9.63 6.58
N ALA A 170 13.93 -8.63 5.92
CA ALA A 170 13.56 -8.70 4.50
C ALA A 170 14.77 -8.99 3.59
N GLN A 171 15.93 -8.44 3.88
CA GLN A 171 17.18 -8.61 3.08
C GLN A 171 16.97 -8.39 1.57
N GLY A 172 16.08 -7.45 1.20
CA GLY A 172 15.76 -7.17 -0.19
C GLY A 172 14.84 -8.20 -0.89
N ARG A 173 14.38 -9.24 -0.19
CA ARG A 173 13.46 -10.26 -0.75
C ARG A 173 12.03 -9.71 -0.95
N ILE A 174 11.68 -8.68 -0.22
CA ILE A 174 10.41 -7.96 -0.29
C ILE A 174 10.67 -6.50 0.10
N GLU A 175 9.96 -5.55 -0.50
CA GLU A 175 10.09 -4.14 -0.14
C GLU A 175 9.27 -3.82 1.12
N ILE A 176 9.90 -3.16 2.10
CA ILE A 176 9.21 -2.62 3.28
C ILE A 176 8.91 -1.16 3.02
N MET A 177 7.64 -0.82 2.92
CA MET A 177 7.15 0.52 2.65
C MET A 177 6.42 1.07 3.88
N PRO A 178 7.05 1.93 4.67
CA PRO A 178 6.39 2.56 5.80
C PRO A 178 5.23 3.45 5.38
N GLY A 179 4.14 3.39 6.16
CA GLY A 179 2.98 4.26 6.03
C GLY A 179 2.25 4.44 7.36
N GLY A 180 1.40 5.46 7.42
CA GLY A 180 0.68 5.84 8.64
C GLY A 180 1.31 7.03 9.34
N GLY A 181 0.78 8.22 9.07
CA GLY A 181 1.18 9.47 9.71
C GLY A 181 2.54 10.01 9.28
N ILE A 182 3.04 9.67 8.08
CA ILE A 182 4.29 10.22 7.56
C ILE A 182 4.08 11.67 7.11
N ASP A 183 4.99 12.54 7.54
CA ASP A 183 5.09 13.94 7.18
C ASP A 183 6.56 14.43 7.19
N ALA A 184 6.78 15.72 6.90
CA ALA A 184 8.13 16.31 6.85
C ALA A 184 8.86 16.27 8.20
N GLY A 185 8.15 16.17 9.33
CA GLY A 185 8.75 16.13 10.66
C GLY A 185 9.33 14.75 11.03
N ASN A 186 8.86 13.68 10.41
CA ASN A 186 9.25 12.31 10.76
C ASN A 186 9.84 11.49 9.60
N ALA A 187 9.68 11.93 8.35
CA ALA A 187 10.11 11.17 7.18
C ALA A 187 11.60 10.82 7.22
N ARG A 188 12.47 11.74 7.63
CA ARG A 188 13.92 11.52 7.72
C ARG A 188 14.27 10.38 8.67
N GLN A 189 13.66 10.34 9.86
CA GLN A 189 13.87 9.26 10.82
C GLN A 189 13.44 7.91 10.25
N ILE A 190 12.31 7.87 9.55
CA ILE A 190 11.78 6.65 8.93
C ILE A 190 12.72 6.16 7.83
N VAL A 191 13.21 7.05 6.97
CA VAL A 191 14.14 6.69 5.89
C VAL A 191 15.48 6.16 6.43
N GLN A 192 15.95 6.62 7.58
CA GLN A 192 17.17 6.12 8.23
C GLN A 192 17.08 4.63 8.64
N THR A 193 15.88 4.02 8.65
CA THR A 193 15.73 2.57 8.83
C THR A 193 16.25 1.73 7.65
N GLY A 194 16.57 2.38 6.51
CA GLY A 194 17.05 1.75 5.29
C GLY A 194 15.95 1.40 4.28
N VAL A 195 14.73 1.91 4.46
CA VAL A 195 13.65 1.78 3.47
C VAL A 195 13.94 2.59 2.22
N ARG A 196 13.42 2.16 1.09
CA ARG A 196 13.55 2.83 -0.21
C ARG A 196 12.26 3.43 -0.72
N GLU A 197 11.15 3.11 -0.08
CA GLU A 197 9.81 3.59 -0.41
C GLU A 197 9.11 4.08 0.85
N ILE A 198 8.29 5.14 0.73
CA ILE A 198 7.41 5.63 1.80
C ILE A 198 6.02 5.93 1.24
N HIS A 199 5.01 5.79 2.09
CA HIS A 199 3.61 5.94 1.72
C HIS A 199 2.88 6.91 2.65
N PHE A 200 2.14 7.87 2.10
CA PHE A 200 1.28 8.75 2.88
C PHE A 200 0.14 9.35 2.06
N SER A 201 -0.94 9.74 2.73
CA SER A 201 -2.08 10.37 2.07
C SER A 201 -1.77 11.79 1.63
N VAL A 202 -2.21 12.15 0.42
CA VAL A 202 -1.95 13.44 -0.21
C VAL A 202 -3.27 14.07 -0.68
N ARG A 203 -3.46 15.36 -0.33
CA ARG A 203 -4.52 16.20 -0.87
C ARG A 203 -3.97 17.33 -1.73
N HIS A 204 -2.73 17.77 -1.44
CA HIS A 204 -2.08 18.89 -2.11
C HIS A 204 -0.61 18.59 -2.36
N ALA A 205 -0.08 19.06 -3.50
CA ALA A 205 1.31 18.87 -3.93
C ALA A 205 2.36 19.31 -2.89
N GLU A 206 2.05 20.33 -2.11
CA GLU A 206 2.95 20.88 -1.09
C GLU A 206 3.37 19.84 -0.04
N LYS A 207 2.49 18.91 0.33
CA LYS A 207 2.84 17.86 1.29
C LYS A 207 3.95 16.97 0.76
N VAL A 208 3.88 16.57 -0.52
CA VAL A 208 4.91 15.73 -1.15
C VAL A 208 6.25 16.48 -1.20
N ARG A 209 6.23 17.74 -1.66
CA ARG A 209 7.44 18.58 -1.72
C ARG A 209 8.10 18.76 -0.37
N LYS A 210 7.31 19.02 0.70
CA LYS A 210 7.82 19.15 2.06
C LYS A 210 8.48 17.87 2.58
N VAL A 211 7.87 16.72 2.32
CA VAL A 211 8.44 15.43 2.71
C VAL A 211 9.73 15.13 1.95
N LEU A 212 9.78 15.41 0.65
CA LEU A 212 10.99 15.20 -0.15
C LEU A 212 12.14 16.14 0.23
N ALA A 213 11.84 17.32 0.76
CA ALA A 213 12.82 18.32 1.20
C ALA A 213 13.33 18.11 2.64
N SER A 214 12.73 17.21 3.42
CA SER A 214 13.13 16.93 4.80
C SER A 214 14.28 15.91 4.88
#